data_6222b202054fcf5f57bfc3560fef940c
#
_entry.id   6222b202054fcf5f57bfc3560fef940c
#
_cell.length_a   1.000
_cell.length_b   1.000
_cell.length_c   1.000
_cell.angle_alpha   90.00
_cell.angle_beta   90.00
_cell.angle_gamma   90.00
#
_symmetry.space_group_name_H-M   'P 1'
#
loop_
_entity.id
_entity.type
_entity.pdbx_description
1 polymer ?
#
loop_
_entity_poly.entity_id
_entity_poly.type
_entity_poly.pdbx_seq_one_letter_code
_entity_poly.pdbx_strand_id
1 'polypeptide(L)'
;MGEVPPEVFRVEFTADGSAMDSFRSCHMRLGNAEKSCLRQLAETVREVFQPVQDACQMPARRAEIPFGGKELQTIYLAQLLYLLARRRQRTRKQSPRARAEQEQAALVESVRLYFAQNIEKPLALDQVCDANGCSRVALQQAFRARTRMGPMEYFSCMKAEQAALLLTQGYGPGETARMLGYGSLAWFSRRFHALTGQTPGAYRRAPHPLHLCER
;
A
#
# COMPACT_ATOMS: atom_id res chain seq x y z
N MET A 1 17.65 -2.42 -48.39
CA MET A 1 18.11 -2.19 -46.99
C MET A 1 17.54 -3.35 -46.18
N GLY A 2 18.39 -4.36 -45.90
CA GLY A 2 17.95 -5.50 -45.08
C GLY A 2 17.74 -5.07 -43.64
N GLU A 3 16.54 -5.28 -43.11
CA GLU A 3 16.29 -5.10 -41.68
C GLU A 3 17.18 -6.08 -40.92
N VAL A 4 18.06 -5.54 -40.07
CA VAL A 4 18.83 -6.36 -39.14
C VAL A 4 17.81 -6.91 -38.13
N PRO A 5 17.70 -8.23 -37.95
CA PRO A 5 16.74 -8.79 -37.02
C PRO A 5 17.00 -8.26 -35.60
N PRO A 6 15.94 -8.01 -34.78
CA PRO A 6 16.11 -7.49 -33.43
C PRO A 6 16.96 -8.45 -32.60
N GLU A 7 18.03 -7.93 -32.01
CA GLU A 7 18.85 -8.69 -31.07
C GLU A 7 18.07 -8.93 -29.79
N VAL A 8 17.71 -10.17 -29.50
CA VAL A 8 16.95 -10.56 -28.29
C VAL A 8 17.91 -11.14 -27.26
N PHE A 9 17.92 -10.56 -26.07
CA PHE A 9 18.68 -11.06 -24.94
C PHE A 9 17.69 -11.61 -23.90
N ARG A 10 17.73 -12.90 -23.65
CA ARG A 10 16.88 -13.60 -22.70
C ARG A 10 17.66 -13.92 -21.42
N VAL A 11 17.12 -13.56 -20.28
CA VAL A 11 17.67 -13.89 -18.95
C VAL A 11 16.61 -14.63 -18.16
N GLU A 12 16.97 -15.81 -17.69
CA GLU A 12 16.13 -16.59 -16.76
C GLU A 12 16.80 -16.61 -15.39
N PHE A 13 16.05 -16.28 -14.36
CA PHE A 13 16.53 -16.28 -12.97
C PHE A 13 15.39 -16.61 -12.03
N THR A 14 15.73 -17.13 -10.85
CA THR A 14 14.80 -17.35 -9.75
C THR A 14 15.02 -16.27 -8.70
N ALA A 15 13.97 -15.64 -8.24
CA ALA A 15 14.02 -14.66 -7.17
C ALA A 15 12.82 -14.80 -6.25
N ASP A 16 13.06 -14.78 -4.96
CA ASP A 16 12.04 -14.81 -3.93
C ASP A 16 11.70 -13.38 -3.48
N GLY A 17 10.41 -13.12 -3.30
CA GLY A 17 9.92 -11.88 -2.70
C GLY A 17 8.94 -11.07 -3.57
N SER A 18 8.06 -10.34 -2.89
CA SER A 18 7.00 -9.51 -3.48
C SER A 18 7.50 -8.37 -4.38
N ALA A 19 8.77 -7.99 -4.29
CA ALA A 19 9.38 -7.00 -5.16
C ALA A 19 9.34 -7.41 -6.65
N MET A 20 9.42 -8.72 -6.93
CA MET A 20 9.37 -9.26 -8.30
C MET A 20 7.97 -9.27 -8.91
N ASP A 21 6.90 -9.28 -8.11
CA ASP A 21 5.53 -9.19 -8.61
C ASP A 21 5.31 -7.92 -9.46
N SER A 22 6.06 -6.88 -9.16
CA SER A 22 6.02 -5.64 -9.92
C SER A 22 6.46 -5.80 -11.38
N PHE A 23 7.18 -6.85 -11.74
CA PHE A 23 7.69 -7.09 -13.10
C PHE A 23 6.84 -8.05 -13.94
N ARG A 24 5.81 -8.65 -13.37
CA ARG A 24 4.91 -9.56 -14.10
C ARG A 24 4.24 -8.81 -15.27
N SER A 25 4.29 -9.40 -16.47
CA SER A 25 3.67 -8.89 -17.70
C SER A 25 3.99 -7.41 -17.99
N CYS A 26 5.24 -6.99 -17.80
CA CYS A 26 5.66 -5.61 -17.89
C CYS A 26 6.56 -5.37 -19.13
N HIS A 27 6.23 -4.37 -19.95
CA HIS A 27 7.05 -3.87 -21.03
C HIS A 27 7.60 -2.50 -20.68
N MET A 28 8.91 -2.32 -20.75
CA MET A 28 9.58 -1.06 -20.43
C MET A 28 10.63 -0.70 -21.46
N ARG A 29 10.73 0.59 -21.82
CA ARG A 29 11.87 1.09 -22.58
C ARG A 29 13.04 1.32 -21.63
N LEU A 30 14.21 0.79 -21.99
CA LEU A 30 15.43 0.96 -21.22
C LEU A 30 16.02 2.36 -21.41
N GLY A 31 16.48 2.99 -20.33
CA GLY A 31 17.28 4.19 -20.36
C GLY A 31 18.78 3.90 -20.56
N ASN A 32 19.60 4.94 -20.54
CA ASN A 32 21.03 4.79 -20.80
C ASN A 32 21.75 3.96 -19.70
N ALA A 33 21.37 4.14 -18.43
CA ALA A 33 21.97 3.39 -17.32
C ALA A 33 21.63 1.90 -17.41
N GLU A 34 20.35 1.58 -17.68
CA GLU A 34 19.89 0.19 -17.83
C GLU A 34 20.53 -0.47 -19.05
N LYS A 35 20.65 0.25 -20.18
CA LYS A 35 21.31 -0.24 -21.39
C LYS A 35 22.81 -0.51 -21.17
N SER A 36 23.49 0.35 -20.40
CA SER A 36 24.90 0.15 -20.03
C SER A 36 25.07 -1.09 -19.17
N CYS A 37 24.24 -1.25 -18.14
CA CYS A 37 24.25 -2.42 -17.27
C CYS A 37 23.94 -3.72 -18.03
N LEU A 38 22.96 -3.69 -18.95
CA LEU A 38 22.62 -4.83 -19.80
C LEU A 38 23.79 -5.24 -20.71
N ARG A 39 24.54 -4.28 -21.27
CA ARG A 39 25.74 -4.56 -22.07
C ARG A 39 26.81 -5.27 -21.24
N GLN A 40 27.11 -4.76 -20.03
CA GLN A 40 28.07 -5.40 -19.12
C GLN A 40 27.64 -6.82 -18.74
N LEU A 41 26.35 -7.01 -18.45
CA LEU A 41 25.80 -8.35 -18.21
C LEU A 41 25.97 -9.26 -19.43
N ALA A 42 25.66 -8.78 -20.65
CA ALA A 42 25.80 -9.56 -21.86
C ALA A 42 27.28 -9.93 -22.17
N GLU A 43 28.23 -9.03 -21.95
CA GLU A 43 29.66 -9.30 -22.08
C GLU A 43 30.08 -10.39 -21.08
N THR A 44 29.75 -10.29 -19.83
CA THR A 44 30.07 -11.28 -18.81
C THR A 44 29.42 -12.64 -19.08
N VAL A 45 28.19 -12.65 -19.63
CA VAL A 45 27.54 -13.90 -20.07
C VAL A 45 28.30 -14.57 -21.19
N ARG A 46 28.83 -13.83 -22.18
CA ARG A 46 29.66 -14.37 -23.28
C ARG A 46 30.99 -14.92 -22.78
N GLU A 47 31.53 -14.44 -21.68
CA GLU A 47 32.75 -14.96 -21.07
C GLU A 47 32.52 -16.29 -20.33
N VAL A 48 31.30 -16.49 -19.75
CA VAL A 48 30.98 -17.67 -18.94
C VAL A 48 30.33 -18.79 -19.74
N PHE A 49 29.55 -18.44 -20.79
CA PHE A 49 28.79 -19.39 -21.57
C PHE A 49 29.24 -19.45 -23.03
N GLN A 50 29.01 -20.60 -23.65
CA GLN A 50 29.22 -20.79 -25.10
C GLN A 50 28.04 -20.16 -25.85
N PRO A 51 28.29 -19.62 -27.08
CA PRO A 51 27.22 -19.13 -27.92
C PRO A 51 26.28 -20.27 -28.30
N VAL A 52 24.98 -20.05 -28.26
CA VAL A 52 23.95 -20.99 -28.68
C VAL A 52 23.49 -20.63 -30.10
N GLN A 53 23.29 -21.64 -30.93
CA GLN A 53 22.76 -21.47 -32.28
C GLN A 53 21.24 -21.50 -32.31
N ASP A 54 20.60 -22.10 -31.29
CA ASP A 54 19.16 -22.21 -31.15
C ASP A 54 18.71 -21.58 -29.82
N ALA A 55 17.70 -20.69 -29.88
CA ALA A 55 17.13 -20.01 -28.72
C ALA A 55 16.46 -20.97 -27.70
N CYS A 56 16.20 -22.20 -28.09
CA CYS A 56 15.63 -23.23 -27.22
C CYS A 56 16.68 -24.04 -26.46
N GLN A 57 17.97 -23.90 -26.78
CA GLN A 57 19.04 -24.62 -26.09
C GLN A 57 19.53 -23.86 -24.86
N MET A 58 19.72 -24.59 -23.78
CA MET A 58 20.42 -24.05 -22.60
C MET A 58 21.91 -23.91 -22.91
N PRO A 59 22.49 -22.71 -22.74
CA PRO A 59 23.91 -22.50 -23.07
C PRO A 59 24.82 -23.35 -22.17
N ALA A 60 25.74 -24.06 -22.77
CA ALA A 60 26.78 -24.78 -22.02
C ALA A 60 27.80 -23.79 -21.43
N ARG A 61 28.33 -24.11 -20.26
CA ARG A 61 29.40 -23.30 -19.66
C ARG A 61 30.71 -23.53 -20.38
N ARG A 62 31.54 -22.50 -20.46
CA ARG A 62 32.90 -22.63 -20.95
C ARG A 62 33.76 -23.45 -19.98
N ALA A 63 34.74 -24.19 -20.49
CA ALA A 63 35.66 -24.95 -19.65
C ALA A 63 36.52 -24.04 -18.75
N GLU A 64 36.94 -22.90 -19.29
CA GLU A 64 37.69 -21.88 -18.56
C GLU A 64 36.80 -20.65 -18.36
N ILE A 65 36.51 -20.32 -17.11
CA ILE A 65 35.72 -19.16 -16.74
C ILE A 65 36.65 -18.17 -16.02
N PRO A 66 36.69 -16.90 -16.45
CA PRO A 66 37.47 -15.88 -15.76
C PRO A 66 37.12 -15.77 -14.27
N PHE A 67 38.12 -15.44 -13.46
CA PHE A 67 37.90 -15.22 -12.01
C PHE A 67 36.82 -14.18 -11.77
N GLY A 68 35.84 -14.49 -10.95
CA GLY A 68 34.72 -13.60 -10.65
C GLY A 68 33.64 -13.50 -11.71
N GLY A 69 33.71 -14.26 -12.82
CA GLY A 69 32.77 -14.17 -13.93
C GLY A 69 31.31 -14.49 -13.53
N LYS A 70 31.10 -15.46 -12.64
CA LYS A 70 29.75 -15.81 -12.13
C LYS A 70 29.21 -14.77 -11.15
N GLU A 71 30.07 -14.29 -10.30
CA GLU A 71 29.77 -13.26 -9.31
C GLU A 71 29.37 -11.94 -9.99
N LEU A 72 30.11 -11.54 -11.03
CA LEU A 72 29.82 -10.36 -11.83
C LEU A 72 28.47 -10.47 -12.55
N GLN A 73 28.11 -11.63 -13.07
CA GLN A 73 26.79 -11.85 -13.66
C GLN A 73 25.67 -11.58 -12.66
N THR A 74 25.82 -12.10 -11.43
CA THR A 74 24.83 -11.90 -10.37
C THR A 74 24.73 -10.43 -9.96
N ILE A 75 25.88 -9.74 -9.86
CA ILE A 75 25.94 -8.32 -9.51
C ILE A 75 25.28 -7.47 -10.59
N TYR A 76 25.61 -7.67 -11.88
CA TYR A 76 25.02 -6.89 -12.97
C TYR A 76 23.54 -7.18 -13.15
N LEU A 77 23.10 -8.43 -12.95
CA LEU A 77 21.67 -8.76 -12.97
C LEU A 77 20.93 -8.06 -11.82
N ALA A 78 21.46 -8.14 -10.61
CA ALA A 78 20.87 -7.46 -9.46
C ALA A 78 20.81 -5.93 -9.67
N GLN A 79 21.90 -5.33 -10.16
CA GLN A 79 21.96 -3.91 -10.49
C GLN A 79 20.90 -3.52 -11.54
N LEU A 80 20.76 -4.30 -12.60
CA LEU A 80 19.74 -4.06 -13.63
C LEU A 80 18.34 -4.11 -13.05
N LEU A 81 18.02 -5.12 -12.24
CA LEU A 81 16.72 -5.25 -11.59
C LEU A 81 16.42 -4.07 -10.65
N TYR A 82 17.40 -3.60 -9.86
CA TYR A 82 17.24 -2.43 -9.02
C TYR A 82 17.02 -1.14 -9.82
N LEU A 83 17.74 -0.94 -10.94
CA LEU A 83 17.56 0.21 -11.83
C LEU A 83 16.15 0.22 -12.42
N LEU A 84 15.67 -0.94 -12.89
CA LEU A 84 14.33 -1.11 -13.45
C LEU A 84 13.25 -0.87 -12.40
N ALA A 85 13.41 -1.40 -11.17
CA ALA A 85 12.49 -1.20 -10.07
C ALA A 85 12.39 0.29 -9.68
N ARG A 86 13.52 0.98 -9.53
CA ARG A 86 13.56 2.44 -9.27
C ARG A 86 12.86 3.25 -10.36
N ARG A 87 13.09 2.91 -11.62
CA ARG A 87 12.44 3.58 -12.74
C ARG A 87 10.94 3.37 -12.71
N ARG A 88 10.47 2.14 -12.48
CA ARG A 88 9.05 1.83 -12.36
C ARG A 88 8.39 2.57 -11.20
N GLN A 89 9.04 2.65 -10.04
CA GLN A 89 8.54 3.45 -8.93
C GLN A 89 8.39 4.94 -9.29
N ARG A 90 9.37 5.52 -10.00
CA ARG A 90 9.28 6.91 -10.48
C ARG A 90 8.13 7.10 -11.47
N THR A 91 7.99 6.19 -12.45
CA THR A 91 6.90 6.25 -13.44
C THR A 91 5.53 6.06 -12.77
N ARG A 92 5.42 5.16 -11.78
CA ARG A 92 4.20 4.93 -11.02
C ARG A 92 3.82 6.16 -10.19
N LYS A 93 4.79 6.80 -9.52
CA LYS A 93 4.57 8.06 -8.76
C LYS A 93 4.15 9.23 -9.64
N GLN A 94 4.53 9.22 -10.92
CA GLN A 94 4.18 10.28 -11.89
C GLN A 94 2.90 9.96 -12.66
N SER A 95 2.32 8.77 -12.54
CA SER A 95 1.08 8.42 -13.24
C SER A 95 -0.10 9.18 -12.62
N PRO A 96 -1.08 9.65 -13.44
CA PRO A 96 -2.29 10.31 -12.92
C PRO A 96 -3.04 9.45 -11.89
N ARG A 97 -3.06 8.14 -12.09
CA ARG A 97 -3.67 7.19 -11.16
C ARG A 97 -2.94 7.14 -9.82
N ALA A 98 -1.61 7.05 -9.82
CA ALA A 98 -0.83 7.04 -8.57
C ALA A 98 -0.95 8.36 -7.81
N ARG A 99 -1.05 9.47 -8.53
CA ARG A 99 -1.30 10.79 -7.93
C ARG A 99 -2.69 10.84 -7.28
N ALA A 100 -3.72 10.38 -7.96
CA ALA A 100 -5.08 10.30 -7.41
C ALA A 100 -5.14 9.38 -6.18
N GLU A 101 -4.48 8.22 -6.22
CA GLU A 101 -4.38 7.30 -5.06
C GLU A 101 -3.65 7.96 -3.87
N GLN A 102 -2.64 8.76 -4.12
CA GLN A 102 -1.89 9.49 -3.10
C GLN A 102 -2.71 10.64 -2.51
N GLU A 103 -3.44 11.40 -3.36
CA GLU A 103 -4.35 12.46 -2.94
C GLU A 103 -5.50 11.91 -2.08
N GLN A 104 -6.09 10.77 -2.46
CA GLN A 104 -7.09 10.08 -1.64
C GLN A 104 -6.52 9.62 -0.29
N ALA A 105 -5.29 9.10 -0.28
CA ALA A 105 -4.63 8.71 0.95
C ALA A 105 -4.41 9.89 1.90
N ALA A 106 -3.91 11.00 1.36
CA ALA A 106 -3.68 12.22 2.13
C ALA A 106 -4.99 12.79 2.69
N LEU A 107 -6.06 12.77 1.89
CA LEU A 107 -7.39 13.21 2.33
C LEU A 107 -7.92 12.36 3.50
N VAL A 108 -7.85 11.03 3.38
CA VAL A 108 -8.31 10.12 4.45
C VAL A 108 -7.53 10.37 5.74
N GLU A 109 -6.21 10.54 5.64
CA GLU A 109 -5.38 10.78 6.83
C GLU A 109 -5.66 12.13 7.48
N SER A 110 -5.83 13.20 6.69
CA SER A 110 -6.24 14.51 7.18
C SER A 110 -7.57 14.44 7.93
N VAL A 111 -8.56 13.75 7.37
CA VAL A 111 -9.88 13.59 7.99
C VAL A 111 -9.82 12.72 9.24
N ARG A 112 -8.99 11.69 9.27
CA ARG A 112 -8.77 10.86 10.48
C ARG A 112 -8.23 11.72 11.64
N LEU A 113 -7.26 12.57 11.36
CA LEU A 113 -6.72 13.53 12.34
C LEU A 113 -7.79 14.51 12.81
N TYR A 114 -8.59 15.05 11.89
CA TYR A 114 -9.70 15.92 12.22
C TYR A 114 -10.74 15.23 13.12
N PHE A 115 -11.08 13.97 12.84
CA PHE A 115 -11.96 13.16 13.66
C PHE A 115 -11.39 12.93 15.08
N ALA A 116 -10.11 12.61 15.17
CA ALA A 116 -9.45 12.41 16.46
C ALA A 116 -9.47 13.69 17.33
N GLN A 117 -9.21 14.85 16.71
CA GLN A 117 -9.24 16.15 17.39
C GLN A 117 -10.64 16.60 17.81
N ASN A 118 -11.68 16.04 17.20
CA ASN A 118 -13.08 16.41 17.47
C ASN A 118 -13.92 15.22 17.96
N ILE A 119 -13.28 14.21 18.55
CA ILE A 119 -13.93 12.96 18.97
C ILE A 119 -15.06 13.17 19.97
N GLU A 120 -14.97 14.24 20.75
CA GLU A 120 -15.94 14.61 21.77
C GLU A 120 -17.16 15.38 21.23
N LYS A 121 -17.14 15.75 19.93
CA LYS A 121 -18.18 16.59 19.34
C LYS A 121 -19.09 15.80 18.41
N PRO A 122 -20.37 16.17 18.31
CA PRO A 122 -21.19 15.73 17.18
C PRO A 122 -20.68 16.42 15.90
N LEU A 123 -20.31 15.65 14.88
CA LEU A 123 -19.90 16.17 13.57
C LEU A 123 -20.93 15.84 12.51
N ALA A 124 -21.22 16.82 11.64
CA ALA A 124 -21.94 16.62 10.40
C ALA A 124 -20.95 16.44 9.23
N LEU A 125 -21.38 15.71 8.19
CA LEU A 125 -20.53 15.44 7.01
C LEU A 125 -20.04 16.75 6.35
N ASP A 126 -20.89 17.78 6.31
CA ASP A 126 -20.54 19.08 5.69
C ASP A 126 -19.42 19.78 6.45
N GLN A 127 -19.48 19.78 7.78
CA GLN A 127 -18.43 20.35 8.62
C GLN A 127 -17.07 19.67 8.36
N VAL A 128 -17.10 18.35 8.13
CA VAL A 128 -15.90 17.59 7.80
C VAL A 128 -15.37 17.98 6.41
N CYS A 129 -16.28 18.13 5.43
CA CYS A 129 -15.91 18.55 4.08
C CYS A 129 -15.32 19.95 4.06
N ASP A 130 -15.96 20.91 4.73
CA ASP A 130 -15.52 22.31 4.79
C ASP A 130 -14.14 22.43 5.46
N ALA A 131 -13.97 21.74 6.59
CA ALA A 131 -12.70 21.73 7.33
C ALA A 131 -11.52 21.13 6.57
N ASN A 132 -11.79 20.23 5.61
CA ASN A 132 -10.76 19.55 4.82
C ASN A 132 -10.72 20.00 3.34
N GLY A 133 -11.50 21.02 2.96
CA GLY A 133 -11.51 21.57 1.61
C GLY A 133 -11.90 20.57 0.52
N CYS A 134 -12.81 19.62 0.80
CA CYS A 134 -13.19 18.55 -0.12
C CYS A 134 -14.69 18.46 -0.35
N SER A 135 -15.08 17.88 -1.49
CA SER A 135 -16.48 17.59 -1.75
C SER A 135 -16.95 16.32 -1.03
N ARG A 136 -18.27 16.22 -0.74
CA ARG A 136 -18.89 15.00 -0.16
C ARG A 136 -18.57 13.74 -0.98
N VAL A 137 -18.59 13.85 -2.31
CA VAL A 137 -18.32 12.74 -3.23
C VAL A 137 -16.87 12.28 -3.12
N ALA A 138 -15.92 13.21 -3.16
CA ALA A 138 -14.50 12.90 -3.02
C ALA A 138 -14.19 12.25 -1.67
N LEU A 139 -14.77 12.77 -0.59
CA LEU A 139 -14.61 12.22 0.76
C LEU A 139 -15.17 10.79 0.87
N GLN A 140 -16.38 10.56 0.38
CA GLN A 140 -16.97 9.21 0.39
C GLN A 140 -16.20 8.21 -0.46
N GLN A 141 -15.76 8.60 -1.65
CA GLN A 141 -14.96 7.74 -2.53
C GLN A 141 -13.62 7.39 -1.89
N ALA A 142 -12.91 8.37 -1.32
CA ALA A 142 -11.63 8.16 -0.66
C ALA A 142 -11.76 7.19 0.53
N PHE A 143 -12.76 7.38 1.40
CA PHE A 143 -13.00 6.52 2.55
C PHE A 143 -13.39 5.10 2.13
N ARG A 144 -14.34 4.93 1.20
CA ARG A 144 -14.74 3.61 0.70
C ARG A 144 -13.59 2.85 0.06
N ALA A 145 -12.75 3.54 -0.73
CA ALA A 145 -11.60 2.92 -1.39
C ALA A 145 -10.54 2.43 -0.39
N ARG A 146 -10.38 3.12 0.74
CA ARG A 146 -9.30 2.87 1.71
C ARG A 146 -9.72 2.07 2.93
N THR A 147 -10.92 2.31 3.44
CA THR A 147 -11.42 1.73 4.69
C THR A 147 -12.62 0.81 4.49
N ARG A 148 -13.16 0.74 3.27
CA ARG A 148 -14.41 0.06 2.92
C ARG A 148 -15.65 0.58 3.65
N MET A 149 -15.52 1.64 4.43
CA MET A 149 -16.57 2.29 5.19
C MET A 149 -16.83 3.71 4.69
N GLY A 150 -18.00 4.26 4.99
CA GLY A 150 -18.25 5.69 4.83
C GLY A 150 -17.55 6.52 5.91
N PRO A 151 -17.27 7.83 5.67
CA PRO A 151 -16.54 8.66 6.63
C PRO A 151 -17.24 8.78 7.98
N MET A 152 -18.56 8.95 8.02
CA MET A 152 -19.30 9.05 9.29
C MET A 152 -19.47 7.71 9.99
N GLU A 153 -19.46 6.62 9.27
CA GLU A 153 -19.42 5.27 9.82
C GLU A 153 -18.05 5.03 10.49
N TYR A 154 -16.96 5.37 9.81
CA TYR A 154 -15.61 5.33 10.36
C TYR A 154 -15.48 6.18 11.64
N PHE A 155 -16.01 7.41 11.63
CA PHE A 155 -16.05 8.26 12.83
C PHE A 155 -16.82 7.62 13.97
N SER A 156 -17.93 6.94 13.67
CA SER A 156 -18.69 6.19 14.70
C SER A 156 -17.89 5.02 15.28
N CYS A 157 -17.10 4.34 14.45
CA CYS A 157 -16.19 3.29 14.93
C CYS A 157 -15.10 3.86 15.85
N MET A 158 -14.47 4.98 15.47
CA MET A 158 -13.50 5.68 16.33
C MET A 158 -14.11 6.07 17.68
N LYS A 159 -15.33 6.62 17.70
CA LYS A 159 -16.05 6.93 18.96
C LYS A 159 -16.32 5.68 19.80
N ALA A 160 -16.65 4.55 19.17
CA ALA A 160 -16.89 3.31 19.89
C ALA A 160 -15.60 2.74 20.49
N GLU A 161 -14.47 2.81 19.78
CA GLU A 161 -13.15 2.43 20.31
C GLU A 161 -12.74 3.32 21.49
N GLN A 162 -12.93 4.63 21.37
CA GLN A 162 -12.67 5.56 22.46
C GLN A 162 -13.60 5.33 23.67
N ALA A 163 -14.87 5.01 23.40
CA ALA A 163 -15.82 4.63 24.46
C ALA A 163 -15.38 3.37 25.21
N ALA A 164 -14.88 2.38 24.47
CA ALA A 164 -14.34 1.15 25.06
C ALA A 164 -13.17 1.43 26.00
N LEU A 165 -12.25 2.32 25.61
CA LEU A 165 -11.14 2.75 26.48
C LEU A 165 -11.65 3.43 27.75
N LEU A 166 -12.58 4.37 27.66
CA LEU A 166 -13.15 5.07 28.82
C LEU A 166 -13.88 4.10 29.77
N LEU A 167 -14.66 3.17 29.22
CA LEU A 167 -15.35 2.13 30.00
C LEU A 167 -14.37 1.21 30.74
N THR A 168 -13.25 0.85 30.10
CA THR A 168 -12.17 0.05 30.70
C THR A 168 -11.45 0.80 31.80
N GLN A 169 -11.33 2.14 31.69
CA GLN A 169 -10.77 3.01 32.71
C GLN A 169 -11.73 3.21 33.91
N GLY A 170 -12.96 2.65 33.87
CA GLY A 170 -13.91 2.66 34.97
C GLY A 170 -15.01 3.72 34.85
N TYR A 171 -14.99 4.57 33.80
CA TYR A 171 -16.06 5.55 33.58
C TYR A 171 -17.42 4.88 33.39
N GLY A 172 -18.48 5.51 33.90
CA GLY A 172 -19.83 5.01 33.72
C GLY A 172 -20.36 5.21 32.29
N PRO A 173 -21.32 4.38 31.82
CA PRO A 173 -21.88 4.54 30.46
C PRO A 173 -22.46 5.93 30.18
N GLY A 174 -23.13 6.55 31.19
CA GLY A 174 -23.69 7.91 31.08
C GLY A 174 -22.61 8.99 30.97
N GLU A 175 -21.54 8.84 31.72
CA GLU A 175 -20.38 9.73 31.68
C GLU A 175 -19.62 9.61 30.37
N THR A 176 -19.37 8.39 29.91
CA THR A 176 -18.76 8.11 28.62
C THR A 176 -19.57 8.72 27.47
N ALA A 177 -20.91 8.56 27.49
CA ALA A 177 -21.77 9.15 26.46
C ALA A 177 -21.64 10.69 26.44
N ARG A 178 -21.59 11.33 27.59
CA ARG A 178 -21.42 12.78 27.69
C ARG A 178 -20.07 13.24 27.20
N MET A 179 -18.98 12.58 27.60
CA MET A 179 -17.61 12.89 27.18
C MET A 179 -17.43 12.77 25.66
N LEU A 180 -18.12 11.85 25.04
CA LEU A 180 -18.06 11.66 23.58
C LEU A 180 -19.13 12.45 22.82
N GLY A 181 -19.83 13.40 23.47
CA GLY A 181 -20.79 14.28 22.82
C GLY A 181 -22.03 13.59 22.28
N TYR A 182 -22.46 12.47 22.88
CA TYR A 182 -23.74 11.86 22.54
C TYR A 182 -24.90 12.60 23.22
N GLY A 183 -25.95 12.93 22.45
CA GLY A 183 -27.10 13.66 22.95
C GLY A 183 -27.95 12.89 23.97
N SER A 184 -27.82 11.54 24.04
CA SER A 184 -28.46 10.72 25.05
C SER A 184 -27.74 9.41 25.28
N LEU A 185 -27.87 8.89 26.51
CA LEU A 185 -27.35 7.57 26.91
C LEU A 185 -28.00 6.45 26.07
N ALA A 186 -29.29 6.57 25.77
CA ALA A 186 -30.01 5.57 25.00
C ALA A 186 -29.49 5.47 23.58
N TRP A 187 -29.17 6.62 22.92
CA TRP A 187 -28.57 6.69 21.60
C TRP A 187 -27.16 6.08 21.62
N PHE A 188 -26.33 6.47 22.56
CA PHE A 188 -24.99 5.91 22.77
C PHE A 188 -25.04 4.39 22.92
N SER A 189 -25.87 3.90 23.84
CA SER A 189 -25.96 2.45 24.10
C SER A 189 -26.37 1.64 22.88
N ARG A 190 -27.36 2.12 22.12
CA ARG A 190 -27.78 1.47 20.86
C ARG A 190 -26.65 1.46 19.84
N ARG A 191 -25.98 2.61 19.65
CA ARG A 191 -24.89 2.72 18.65
C ARG A 191 -23.68 1.87 19.04
N PHE A 192 -23.28 1.90 20.29
CA PHE A 192 -22.20 1.08 20.83
C PHE A 192 -22.51 -0.42 20.65
N HIS A 193 -23.71 -0.84 21.04
CA HIS A 193 -24.13 -2.24 20.86
C HIS A 193 -24.14 -2.65 19.37
N ALA A 194 -24.63 -1.81 18.48
CA ALA A 194 -24.65 -2.11 17.05
C ALA A 194 -23.25 -2.30 16.45
N LEU A 195 -22.23 -1.61 16.98
CA LEU A 195 -20.85 -1.69 16.51
C LEU A 195 -20.03 -2.80 17.18
N THR A 196 -20.29 -3.09 18.45
CA THR A 196 -19.46 -3.99 19.28
C THR A 196 -20.13 -5.31 19.63
N GLY A 197 -21.45 -5.42 19.40
CA GLY A 197 -22.25 -6.57 19.80
C GLY A 197 -22.60 -6.61 21.29
N GLN A 198 -22.13 -5.66 22.10
CA GLN A 198 -22.35 -5.62 23.54
C GLN A 198 -22.86 -4.27 24.02
N THR A 199 -23.65 -4.27 25.11
CA THR A 199 -24.01 -3.01 25.76
C THR A 199 -22.81 -2.40 26.48
N PRO A 200 -22.73 -1.04 26.64
CA PRO A 200 -21.63 -0.39 27.35
C PRO A 200 -21.44 -0.92 28.77
N GLY A 201 -22.54 -1.24 29.46
CA GLY A 201 -22.50 -1.82 30.82
C GLY A 201 -21.97 -3.25 30.87
N ALA A 202 -22.30 -4.08 29.85
CA ALA A 202 -21.75 -5.42 29.73
C ALA A 202 -20.25 -5.37 29.37
N TYR A 203 -19.87 -4.50 28.43
CA TYR A 203 -18.48 -4.30 28.02
C TYR A 203 -17.60 -3.86 29.20
N ARG A 204 -18.06 -2.94 30.04
CA ARG A 204 -17.33 -2.49 31.23
C ARG A 204 -17.00 -3.63 32.20
N ARG A 205 -17.89 -4.63 32.32
CA ARG A 205 -17.68 -5.81 33.21
C ARG A 205 -16.74 -6.86 32.64
N ALA A 206 -16.72 -6.99 31.33
CA ALA A 206 -15.89 -7.96 30.59
C ALA A 206 -15.31 -7.30 29.34
N PRO A 207 -14.31 -6.42 29.49
CA PRO A 207 -13.71 -5.71 28.37
C PRO A 207 -12.87 -6.63 27.49
N HIS A 208 -12.87 -6.37 26.20
CA HIS A 208 -11.99 -7.02 25.22
C HIS A 208 -11.48 -5.99 24.20
N PRO A 209 -10.35 -6.22 23.51
CA PRO A 209 -9.85 -5.29 22.50
C PRO A 209 -10.85 -5.10 21.35
N LEU A 210 -11.02 -3.85 20.90
CA LEU A 210 -11.82 -3.49 19.74
C LEU A 210 -10.92 -2.93 18.64
N HIS A 211 -11.07 -3.42 17.43
CA HIS A 211 -10.39 -2.98 16.21
C HIS A 211 -11.43 -2.75 15.12
N LEU A 212 -12.30 -1.75 15.29
CA LEU A 212 -13.43 -1.48 14.40
C LEU A 212 -13.00 -0.71 13.15
N CYS A 213 -11.97 0.12 13.27
CA CYS A 213 -11.47 0.96 12.18
C CYS A 213 -10.52 0.23 11.22
N GLU A 214 -10.08 -0.97 11.54
CA GLU A 214 -9.10 -1.76 10.77
C GLU A 214 -9.73 -2.91 9.96
N ARG A 215 -11.07 -2.94 9.83
CA ARG A 215 -11.81 -4.01 9.12
C ARG A 215 -11.79 -3.85 7.61
#